data_02e89ae55e977b9ea6112ed67850fbca
#
_entry.id   02e89ae55e977b9ea6112ed67850fbca
#
_cell.length_a   1.000
_cell.length_b   1.000
_cell.length_c   1.000
_cell.angle_alpha   90.00
_cell.angle_beta   90.00
_cell.angle_gamma   90.00
#
_symmetry.space_group_name_H-M   'P 1'
#
loop_
_entity.id
_entity.type
_entity.pdbx_description
1 polymer ?
#
loop_
_entity_poly.entity_id
_entity_poly.type
_entity_poly.pdbx_seq_one_letter_code
_entity_poly.pdbx_strand_id
1 'polypeptide(L)'
;MQVPRIAVTVDLVILTVRDQQLCALVWRREAEPYAGRLALAGGFIRLDEDLSSAAARVLAQRAGLEGAPVHLEQLRTYGYPDRDPRQRVVSVAYLGIAPDLPVPSAAQMSWYPFTSLTAAAMAFDHARILKEGVERARAKLEYTPLGAAFCPDEFTVAELRRVYEIVWGTSLDPRNFHRKVTGAERFLVPTGASTARDGGRPAKLFRRGPADLLHPPMLRPRGPQD
;
A
#
# COMPACT_ATOMS: atom_id res chain seq x y z
N MET A 1 16.11 -7.17 38.65
CA MET A 1 15.35 -6.24 37.78
C MET A 1 14.34 -7.07 37.00
N GLN A 2 13.04 -6.83 37.17
CA GLN A 2 12.02 -7.59 36.46
C GLN A 2 11.87 -7.02 35.03
N VAL A 3 12.01 -7.86 34.03
CA VAL A 3 11.82 -7.44 32.62
C VAL A 3 10.33 -7.18 32.40
N PRO A 4 9.93 -6.00 31.91
CA PRO A 4 8.52 -5.70 31.67
C PRO A 4 7.97 -6.59 30.54
N ARG A 5 6.75 -7.10 30.71
CA ARG A 5 6.05 -7.83 29.64
C ARG A 5 5.48 -6.82 28.65
N ILE A 6 5.89 -6.92 27.41
CA ILE A 6 5.44 -6.06 26.30
C ILE A 6 4.83 -6.98 25.24
N ALA A 7 3.59 -6.70 24.88
CA ALA A 7 2.98 -7.40 23.77
C ALA A 7 3.46 -6.81 22.43
N VAL A 8 3.63 -7.64 21.43
CA VAL A 8 4.02 -7.22 20.08
C VAL A 8 2.91 -7.55 19.11
N THR A 9 2.59 -6.60 18.23
CA THR A 9 1.63 -6.77 17.12
C THR A 9 2.29 -6.51 15.79
N VAL A 10 1.68 -7.00 14.73
CA VAL A 10 1.89 -6.50 13.37
C VAL A 10 0.64 -5.78 12.91
N ASP A 11 0.81 -4.66 12.19
CA ASP A 11 -0.27 -3.90 11.55
C ASP A 11 0.06 -3.68 10.07
N LEU A 12 -0.90 -3.94 9.16
CA LEU A 12 -0.68 -3.88 7.73
C LEU A 12 -1.35 -2.64 7.13
N VAL A 13 -0.57 -1.77 6.52
CA VAL A 13 -1.03 -0.71 5.63
C VAL A 13 -1.09 -1.31 4.23
N ILE A 14 -2.26 -1.75 3.78
CA ILE A 14 -2.44 -2.33 2.44
C ILE A 14 -3.10 -1.28 1.55
N LEU A 15 -2.38 -0.87 0.51
CA LEU A 15 -2.79 0.19 -0.41
C LEU A 15 -3.11 -0.37 -1.80
N THR A 16 -4.12 0.20 -2.42
CA THR A 16 -4.47 -0.01 -3.84
C THR A 16 -4.93 1.29 -4.48
N VAL A 17 -5.00 1.29 -5.82
CA VAL A 17 -5.68 2.34 -6.59
C VAL A 17 -7.00 1.76 -7.09
N ARG A 18 -8.12 2.33 -6.64
CA ARG A 18 -9.47 1.92 -6.98
C ARG A 18 -10.33 3.15 -7.23
N ASP A 19 -11.21 3.10 -8.24
CA ASP A 19 -12.13 4.20 -8.58
C ASP A 19 -11.41 5.57 -8.65
N GLN A 20 -10.21 5.59 -9.24
CA GLN A 20 -9.34 6.76 -9.35
C GLN A 20 -8.95 7.41 -8.00
N GLN A 21 -8.93 6.64 -6.94
CA GLN A 21 -8.52 7.08 -5.62
C GLN A 21 -7.49 6.13 -5.02
N LEU A 22 -6.60 6.69 -4.18
CA LEU A 22 -5.75 5.87 -3.32
C LEU A 22 -6.61 5.35 -2.17
N CYS A 23 -6.74 4.04 -2.07
CA CYS A 23 -7.53 3.35 -1.06
C CYS A 23 -6.64 2.52 -0.13
N ALA A 24 -7.08 2.37 1.10
CA ALA A 24 -6.49 1.44 2.06
C ALA A 24 -7.53 0.40 2.51
N LEU A 25 -7.05 -0.82 2.74
CA LEU A 25 -7.88 -1.90 3.28
C LEU A 25 -7.95 -1.77 4.79
N VAL A 26 -9.16 -1.60 5.32
CA VAL A 26 -9.42 -1.46 6.75
C VAL A 26 -10.68 -2.24 7.15
N TRP A 27 -10.85 -2.51 8.43
CA TRP A 27 -12.02 -3.17 8.96
C TRP A 27 -12.66 -2.33 10.06
N ARG A 28 -13.96 -2.53 10.28
CA ARG A 28 -14.71 -1.90 11.36
C ARG A 28 -14.63 -2.75 12.62
N ARG A 29 -14.13 -2.16 13.69
CA ARG A 29 -14.00 -2.86 14.98
C ARG A 29 -15.37 -3.10 15.62
N GLU A 30 -15.58 -4.30 16.14
CA GLU A 30 -16.78 -4.65 16.90
C GLU A 30 -16.58 -4.56 18.41
N ALA A 31 -15.32 -4.68 18.87
CA ALA A 31 -14.98 -4.74 20.28
C ALA A 31 -14.26 -3.49 20.78
N GLU A 32 -14.44 -3.21 22.08
CA GLU A 32 -13.68 -2.18 22.78
C GLU A 32 -12.19 -2.57 22.94
N PRO A 33 -11.31 -1.60 23.06
CA PRO A 33 -11.50 -0.17 22.88
C PRO A 33 -11.76 0.18 21.40
N TYR A 34 -12.41 1.31 21.16
CA TYR A 34 -12.70 1.85 19.83
C TYR A 34 -13.70 1.05 18.99
N ALA A 35 -14.72 0.43 19.61
CA ALA A 35 -15.82 -0.18 18.88
C ALA A 35 -16.46 0.80 17.87
N GLY A 36 -16.77 0.32 16.66
CA GLY A 36 -17.31 1.14 15.56
C GLY A 36 -16.26 1.92 14.76
N ARG A 37 -15.03 2.11 15.24
CA ARG A 37 -13.96 2.77 14.47
C ARG A 37 -13.28 1.83 13.48
N LEU A 38 -12.70 2.41 12.45
CA LEU A 38 -11.92 1.67 11.44
C LEU A 38 -10.50 1.36 11.96
N ALA A 39 -9.96 0.24 11.54
CA ALA A 39 -8.62 -0.20 11.94
C ALA A 39 -7.88 -0.87 10.77
N LEU A 40 -6.56 -0.82 10.81
CA LEU A 40 -5.71 -1.60 9.93
C LEU A 40 -5.86 -3.09 10.23
N ALA A 41 -5.65 -3.95 9.25
CA ALA A 41 -5.51 -5.38 9.49
C ALA A 41 -4.30 -5.61 10.39
N GLY A 42 -4.49 -6.26 11.53
CA GLY A 42 -3.42 -6.45 12.50
C GLY A 42 -3.69 -7.61 13.45
N GLY A 43 -2.68 -7.96 14.23
CA GLY A 43 -2.79 -9.02 15.24
C GLY A 43 -1.52 -9.17 16.07
N PHE A 44 -1.68 -9.79 17.23
CA PHE A 44 -0.54 -10.15 18.07
C PHE A 44 0.31 -11.22 17.37
N ILE A 45 1.62 -11.14 17.55
CA ILE A 45 2.53 -12.21 17.14
C ILE A 45 2.34 -13.43 18.04
N ARG A 46 2.55 -14.63 17.49
CA ARG A 46 2.55 -15.88 18.23
C ARG A 46 3.95 -16.19 18.73
N LEU A 47 4.06 -17.09 19.72
CA LEU A 47 5.35 -17.44 20.30
C LEU A 47 6.27 -18.22 19.35
N ASP A 48 5.68 -18.85 18.35
CA ASP A 48 6.30 -19.76 17.40
C ASP A 48 6.48 -19.16 16.00
N GLU A 49 6.26 -17.83 15.83
CA GLU A 49 6.39 -17.15 14.53
C GLU A 49 7.32 -15.93 14.60
N ASP A 50 8.00 -15.64 13.53
CA ASP A 50 8.72 -14.38 13.34
C ASP A 50 7.79 -13.27 12.81
N LEU A 51 8.32 -12.03 12.73
CA LEU A 51 7.52 -10.87 12.30
C LEU A 51 7.02 -10.96 10.87
N SER A 52 7.81 -11.54 9.98
CA SER A 52 7.45 -11.71 8.57
C SER A 52 6.35 -12.76 8.40
N SER A 53 6.45 -13.86 9.14
CA SER A 53 5.43 -14.91 9.21
C SER A 53 4.13 -14.39 9.81
N ALA A 54 4.22 -13.58 10.88
CA ALA A 54 3.06 -12.92 11.48
C ALA A 54 2.37 -11.97 10.46
N ALA A 55 3.14 -11.18 9.73
CA ALA A 55 2.60 -10.27 8.71
C ALA A 55 1.92 -11.05 7.57
N ALA A 56 2.54 -12.13 7.07
CA ALA A 56 1.96 -12.99 6.05
C ALA A 56 0.66 -13.67 6.55
N ARG A 57 0.65 -14.16 7.78
CA ARG A 57 -0.56 -14.73 8.39
C ARG A 57 -1.68 -13.71 8.54
N VAL A 58 -1.37 -12.48 8.98
CA VAL A 58 -2.36 -11.40 9.09
C VAL A 58 -2.89 -11.03 7.71
N LEU A 59 -2.04 -10.97 6.69
CA LEU A 59 -2.44 -10.73 5.31
C LEU A 59 -3.42 -11.80 4.82
N ALA A 60 -3.10 -13.07 5.03
CA ALA A 60 -3.96 -14.19 4.64
C ALA A 60 -5.26 -14.24 5.44
N GLN A 61 -5.16 -14.31 6.78
CA GLN A 61 -6.30 -14.66 7.64
C GLN A 61 -7.17 -13.47 8.03
N ARG A 62 -6.56 -12.26 8.22
CA ARG A 62 -7.30 -11.07 8.63
C ARG A 62 -7.68 -10.19 7.46
N ALA A 63 -6.76 -9.99 6.51
CA ALA A 63 -7.07 -9.22 5.32
C ALA A 63 -7.76 -10.04 4.23
N GLY A 64 -7.76 -11.37 4.32
CA GLY A 64 -8.39 -12.26 3.34
C GLY A 64 -7.69 -12.26 1.98
N LEU A 65 -6.40 -11.95 1.95
CA LEU A 65 -5.59 -11.79 0.74
C LEU A 65 -4.56 -12.91 0.59
N GLU A 66 -4.92 -14.15 0.97
CA GLU A 66 -4.07 -15.32 0.78
C GLU A 66 -3.75 -15.54 -0.71
N GLY A 67 -2.46 -15.70 -1.02
CA GLY A 67 -2.00 -15.90 -2.40
C GLY A 67 -2.14 -14.69 -3.32
N ALA A 68 -2.64 -13.56 -2.84
CA ALA A 68 -2.73 -12.35 -3.65
C ALA A 68 -1.34 -11.75 -3.93
N PRO A 69 -1.15 -11.10 -5.11
CA PRO A 69 0.13 -10.50 -5.49
C PRO A 69 0.36 -9.18 -4.74
N VAL A 70 0.55 -9.26 -3.43
CA VAL A 70 0.83 -8.12 -2.57
C VAL A 70 2.34 -7.98 -2.36
N HIS A 71 2.91 -6.83 -2.76
CA HIS A 71 4.26 -6.47 -2.31
C HIS A 71 4.19 -6.09 -0.84
N LEU A 72 4.87 -6.83 0.03
CA LEU A 72 4.86 -6.62 1.49
C LEU A 72 6.27 -6.33 1.99
N GLU A 73 6.44 -5.22 2.71
CA GLU A 73 7.71 -4.83 3.32
C GLU A 73 7.51 -4.20 4.69
N GLN A 74 8.49 -4.31 5.59
CA GLN A 74 8.42 -3.65 6.88
C GLN A 74 8.48 -2.13 6.72
N LEU A 75 7.51 -1.43 7.32
CA LEU A 75 7.42 0.02 7.29
C LEU A 75 8.22 0.65 8.43
N ARG A 76 7.78 0.40 9.66
CA ARG A 76 8.37 0.99 10.88
C ARG A 76 7.82 0.31 12.14
N THR A 77 8.52 0.51 13.27
CA THR A 77 8.04 0.11 14.60
C THR A 77 7.44 1.30 15.35
N TYR A 78 6.29 1.07 15.99
CA TYR A 78 5.52 2.06 16.75
C TYR A 78 5.42 1.60 18.21
N GLY A 79 6.04 2.35 19.09
CA GLY A 79 6.17 1.96 20.49
C GLY A 79 5.79 3.07 21.47
N TYR A 80 4.88 3.98 21.12
CA TYR A 80 4.41 4.99 22.06
C TYR A 80 3.72 4.31 23.26
N PRO A 81 3.99 4.74 24.53
CA PRO A 81 3.47 4.04 25.71
C PRO A 81 1.98 3.82 25.72
N ASP A 82 1.21 4.82 25.36
CA ASP A 82 -0.24 4.86 25.46
C ASP A 82 -0.96 4.55 24.13
N ARG A 83 -0.24 3.94 23.15
CA ARG A 83 -0.83 3.62 21.84
C ARG A 83 -2.00 2.62 21.94
N ASP A 84 -1.99 1.75 22.93
CA ASP A 84 -3.07 0.82 23.25
C ASP A 84 -3.44 0.98 24.73
N PRO A 85 -4.68 1.39 25.05
CA PRO A 85 -5.08 1.64 26.43
C PRO A 85 -5.21 0.37 27.28
N ARG A 86 -5.19 -0.81 26.69
CA ARG A 86 -5.35 -2.09 27.43
C ARG A 86 -4.07 -2.56 28.08
N GLN A 87 -2.92 -2.33 27.44
CA GLN A 87 -1.62 -2.77 27.89
C GLN A 87 -0.49 -2.15 27.09
N ARG A 88 0.74 -2.34 27.56
CA ARG A 88 1.94 -1.95 26.79
C ARG A 88 2.08 -2.79 25.53
N VAL A 89 1.96 -2.16 24.36
CA VAL A 89 2.06 -2.80 23.06
C VAL A 89 3.11 -2.09 22.20
N VAL A 90 3.89 -2.86 21.47
CA VAL A 90 4.74 -2.38 20.37
C VAL A 90 4.18 -2.98 19.06
N SER A 91 3.93 -2.16 18.06
CA SER A 91 3.52 -2.64 16.73
C SER A 91 4.65 -2.51 15.74
N VAL A 92 4.87 -3.56 14.97
CA VAL A 92 5.70 -3.55 13.77
C VAL A 92 4.77 -3.45 12.57
N ALA A 93 4.72 -2.27 11.95
CA ALA A 93 3.87 -2.07 10.79
C ALA A 93 4.56 -2.50 9.49
N TYR A 94 3.75 -3.00 8.56
CA TYR A 94 4.16 -3.37 7.21
C TYR A 94 3.38 -2.55 6.18
N LEU A 95 4.03 -2.21 5.09
CA LEU A 95 3.42 -1.62 3.90
C LEU A 95 3.17 -2.73 2.88
N GLY A 96 1.91 -2.88 2.49
CA GLY A 96 1.47 -3.73 1.38
C GLY A 96 1.00 -2.88 0.20
N ILE A 97 1.41 -3.23 -1.00
CA ILE A 97 0.91 -2.62 -2.23
C ILE A 97 0.35 -3.73 -3.10
N ALA A 98 -0.88 -3.54 -3.55
CA ALA A 98 -1.63 -4.51 -4.32
C ALA A 98 -2.28 -3.87 -5.54
N PRO A 99 -2.51 -4.60 -6.65
CA PRO A 99 -3.43 -4.19 -7.69
C PRO A 99 -4.85 -4.05 -7.13
N ASP A 100 -5.80 -3.58 -7.94
CA ASP A 100 -7.21 -3.50 -7.53
C ASP A 100 -7.79 -4.92 -7.33
N LEU A 101 -7.74 -5.39 -6.10
CA LEU A 101 -8.24 -6.71 -5.70
C LEU A 101 -9.70 -6.61 -5.23
N PRO A 102 -10.50 -7.68 -5.42
CA PRO A 102 -11.83 -7.77 -4.84
C PRO A 102 -11.81 -7.53 -3.32
N VAL A 103 -12.92 -7.04 -2.77
CA VAL A 103 -13.09 -6.98 -1.32
C VAL A 103 -13.15 -8.41 -0.78
N PRO A 104 -12.31 -8.76 0.22
CA PRO A 104 -12.34 -10.09 0.82
C PRO A 104 -13.68 -10.35 1.47
N SER A 105 -14.34 -11.45 1.09
CA SER A 105 -15.68 -11.81 1.60
C SER A 105 -15.69 -12.30 3.06
N ALA A 106 -14.56 -12.78 3.55
CA ALA A 106 -14.45 -13.46 4.85
C ALA A 106 -14.12 -12.54 6.03
N ALA A 107 -13.72 -11.31 5.79
CA ALA A 107 -13.39 -10.36 6.84
C ALA A 107 -14.28 -9.14 6.67
N GLN A 108 -14.69 -8.51 7.75
CA GLN A 108 -15.39 -7.21 7.72
C GLN A 108 -14.46 -6.10 7.18
N MET A 109 -13.63 -6.47 6.20
CA MET A 109 -12.66 -5.62 5.53
C MET A 109 -13.32 -4.91 4.37
N SER A 110 -12.95 -3.67 4.15
CA SER A 110 -13.40 -2.87 3.02
C SER A 110 -12.32 -1.90 2.57
N TRP A 111 -12.33 -1.58 1.28
CA TRP A 111 -11.48 -0.53 0.73
C TRP A 111 -12.09 0.84 1.01
N TYR A 112 -11.34 1.71 1.66
CA TYR A 112 -11.75 3.08 1.92
C TYR A 112 -10.78 4.06 1.28
N PRO A 113 -11.28 5.16 0.68
CA PRO A 113 -10.41 6.24 0.22
C PRO A 113 -9.52 6.74 1.36
N PHE A 114 -8.22 6.89 1.09
CA PHE A 114 -7.27 7.39 2.09
C PHE A 114 -7.70 8.71 2.73
N THR A 115 -8.32 9.59 1.95
CA THR A 115 -8.80 10.90 2.40
C THR A 115 -9.89 10.84 3.46
N SER A 116 -10.64 9.74 3.55
CA SER A 116 -11.67 9.52 4.57
C SER A 116 -11.14 8.91 5.88
N LEU A 117 -9.91 8.40 5.88
CA LEU A 117 -9.30 7.68 7.02
C LEU A 117 -8.57 8.64 7.96
N THR A 118 -9.33 9.52 8.60
CA THR A 118 -8.84 10.54 9.55
C THR A 118 -8.56 9.94 10.93
N ALA A 119 -7.88 10.70 11.80
CA ALA A 119 -7.63 10.29 13.18
C ALA A 119 -8.94 10.07 13.97
N ALA A 120 -10.02 10.81 13.65
CA ALA A 120 -11.32 10.62 14.28
C ALA A 120 -12.03 9.33 13.82
N ALA A 121 -11.80 8.90 12.57
CA ALA A 121 -12.41 7.70 12.01
C ALA A 121 -11.68 6.42 12.42
N MET A 122 -10.39 6.49 12.74
CA MET A 122 -9.56 5.32 12.99
C MET A 122 -9.30 5.07 14.49
N ALA A 123 -9.10 3.79 14.81
CA ALA A 123 -8.74 3.32 16.15
C ALA A 123 -7.24 3.48 16.41
N PHE A 124 -6.87 3.56 17.67
CA PHE A 124 -5.48 3.63 18.11
C PHE A 124 -4.69 4.77 17.41
N ASP A 125 -3.43 4.50 17.08
CA ASP A 125 -2.56 5.35 16.27
C ASP A 125 -2.57 4.97 14.76
N HIS A 126 -3.56 4.19 14.32
CA HIS A 126 -3.61 3.62 12.97
C HIS A 126 -3.69 4.69 11.86
N ALA A 127 -4.31 5.84 12.10
CA ALA A 127 -4.29 6.95 11.14
C ALA A 127 -2.87 7.49 10.91
N ARG A 128 -2.05 7.54 11.96
CA ARG A 128 -0.64 7.93 11.85
C ARG A 128 0.16 6.89 11.07
N ILE A 129 -0.01 5.60 11.41
CA ILE A 129 0.66 4.49 10.71
C ILE A 129 0.30 4.50 9.22
N LEU A 130 -0.99 4.68 8.90
CA LEU A 130 -1.48 4.78 7.53
C LEU A 130 -0.85 5.95 6.78
N LYS A 131 -0.81 7.15 7.38
CA LYS A 131 -0.19 8.33 6.77
C LYS A 131 1.28 8.11 6.46
N GLU A 132 2.04 7.55 7.40
CA GLU A 132 3.47 7.23 7.21
C GLU A 132 3.64 6.15 6.12
N GLY A 133 2.75 5.17 6.02
CA GLY A 133 2.75 4.16 4.95
C GLY A 133 2.49 4.76 3.56
N VAL A 134 1.55 5.68 3.46
CA VAL A 134 1.27 6.40 2.20
C VAL A 134 2.49 7.24 1.78
N GLU A 135 3.12 7.98 2.70
CA GLU A 135 4.33 8.74 2.38
C GLU A 135 5.52 7.83 1.99
N ARG A 136 5.64 6.65 2.60
CA ARG A 136 6.64 5.64 2.19
C ARG A 136 6.37 5.15 0.77
N ALA A 137 5.12 4.83 0.44
CA ALA A 137 4.74 4.41 -0.92
C ALA A 137 5.05 5.52 -1.94
N ARG A 138 4.70 6.78 -1.64
CA ARG A 138 5.00 7.95 -2.47
C ARG A 138 6.49 8.11 -2.74
N ALA A 139 7.31 8.02 -1.70
CA ALA A 139 8.76 8.13 -1.83
C ALA A 139 9.35 6.97 -2.65
N LYS A 140 8.87 5.75 -2.45
CA LYS A 140 9.36 4.59 -3.20
C LYS A 140 9.05 4.63 -4.69
N LEU A 141 7.93 5.20 -5.09
CA LEU A 141 7.60 5.40 -6.50
C LEU A 141 8.64 6.26 -7.23
N GLU A 142 9.40 7.08 -6.52
CA GLU A 142 10.44 7.90 -7.16
C GLU A 142 11.65 7.07 -7.62
N TYR A 143 12.02 6.04 -6.85
CA TYR A 143 13.30 5.36 -7.02
C TYR A 143 13.18 3.87 -7.35
N THR A 144 11.96 3.31 -7.28
CA THR A 144 11.74 1.88 -7.49
C THR A 144 10.60 1.62 -8.48
N PRO A 145 10.54 0.45 -9.11
CA PRO A 145 9.44 0.06 -10.01
C PRO A 145 8.13 -0.26 -9.28
N LEU A 146 8.00 0.10 -8.00
CA LEU A 146 6.89 -0.28 -7.13
C LEU A 146 5.54 0.29 -7.60
N GLY A 147 5.53 1.37 -8.39
CA GLY A 147 4.32 1.88 -9.04
C GLY A 147 3.59 0.84 -9.87
N ALA A 148 4.32 -0.10 -10.48
CA ALA A 148 3.73 -1.19 -11.25
C ALA A 148 3.01 -2.24 -10.36
N ALA A 149 3.27 -2.29 -9.05
CA ALA A 149 2.57 -3.20 -8.14
C ALA A 149 1.10 -2.79 -7.87
N PHE A 150 0.72 -1.56 -8.21
CA PHE A 150 -0.66 -1.12 -8.22
C PHE A 150 -1.41 -1.48 -9.51
N CYS A 151 -0.70 -1.90 -10.55
CA CYS A 151 -1.28 -2.29 -11.83
C CYS A 151 -1.58 -3.79 -11.86
N PRO A 152 -2.49 -4.25 -12.74
CA PRO A 152 -2.60 -5.67 -13.07
C PRO A 152 -1.31 -6.16 -13.75
N ASP A 153 -1.20 -7.48 -14.00
CA ASP A 153 -0.01 -8.08 -14.61
C ASP A 153 0.37 -7.46 -15.95
N GLU A 154 -0.63 -7.08 -16.74
CA GLU A 154 -0.44 -6.37 -18.01
C GLU A 154 -1.17 -5.03 -17.99
N PHE A 155 -0.44 -3.98 -18.29
CA PHE A 155 -0.92 -2.60 -18.23
C PHE A 155 -0.34 -1.73 -19.36
N THR A 156 -1.01 -0.64 -19.63
CA THR A 156 -0.52 0.42 -20.54
C THR A 156 0.30 1.46 -19.78
N VAL A 157 1.14 2.22 -20.47
CA VAL A 157 1.85 3.37 -19.86
C VAL A 157 0.86 4.42 -19.33
N ALA A 158 -0.31 4.55 -19.95
CA ALA A 158 -1.35 5.47 -19.48
C ALA A 158 -1.93 5.04 -18.13
N GLU A 159 -2.19 3.75 -17.94
CA GLU A 159 -2.65 3.21 -16.64
C GLU A 159 -1.59 3.36 -15.57
N LEU A 160 -0.34 3.05 -15.87
CA LEU A 160 0.77 3.29 -14.94
C LEU A 160 0.89 4.78 -14.57
N ARG A 161 0.74 5.70 -15.53
CA ARG A 161 0.75 7.14 -15.26
C ARG A 161 -0.38 7.55 -14.29
N ARG A 162 -1.60 7.04 -14.50
CA ARG A 162 -2.74 7.29 -13.58
C ARG A 162 -2.42 6.83 -12.16
N VAL A 163 -1.77 5.67 -11.99
CA VAL A 163 -1.30 5.22 -10.65
C VAL A 163 -0.39 6.27 -10.00
N TYR A 164 0.62 6.75 -10.73
CA TYR A 164 1.53 7.78 -10.20
C TYR A 164 0.80 9.08 -9.85
N GLU A 165 -0.11 9.53 -10.72
CA GLU A 165 -0.91 10.74 -10.50
C GLU A 165 -1.78 10.63 -9.25
N ILE A 166 -2.44 9.49 -9.05
CA ILE A 166 -3.32 9.23 -7.91
C ILE A 166 -2.51 9.12 -6.61
N VAL A 167 -1.43 8.35 -6.60
CA VAL A 167 -0.61 8.14 -5.40
C VAL A 167 0.09 9.42 -4.98
N TRP A 168 0.60 10.21 -5.94
CA TRP A 168 1.27 11.48 -5.66
C TRP A 168 0.30 12.66 -5.47
N GLY A 169 -0.94 12.53 -5.92
CA GLY A 169 -1.94 13.59 -5.87
C GLY A 169 -1.61 14.76 -6.81
N THR A 170 -1.02 14.50 -7.99
CA THR A 170 -0.61 15.51 -8.95
C THR A 170 -0.71 15.02 -10.38
N SER A 171 -0.98 15.89 -11.32
CA SER A 171 -1.01 15.54 -12.75
C SER A 171 0.41 15.47 -13.33
N LEU A 172 0.61 14.56 -14.27
CA LEU A 172 1.89 14.33 -14.94
C LEU A 172 1.74 14.53 -16.46
N ASP A 173 2.73 15.19 -17.07
CA ASP A 173 2.76 15.29 -18.53
C ASP A 173 2.88 13.90 -19.18
N PRO A 174 1.93 13.51 -20.06
CA PRO A 174 1.88 12.16 -20.62
C PRO A 174 3.12 11.80 -21.45
N ARG A 175 3.65 12.75 -22.22
CA ARG A 175 4.80 12.50 -23.11
C ARG A 175 6.07 12.32 -22.31
N ASN A 176 6.29 13.18 -21.32
CA ASN A 176 7.46 13.10 -20.44
C ASN A 176 7.42 11.83 -19.60
N PHE A 177 6.26 11.48 -19.04
CA PHE A 177 6.08 10.24 -18.27
C PHE A 177 6.38 9.02 -19.15
N HIS A 178 5.75 8.94 -20.35
CA HIS A 178 6.00 7.84 -21.28
C HIS A 178 7.50 7.68 -21.58
N ARG A 179 8.17 8.79 -21.97
CA ARG A 179 9.60 8.77 -22.27
C ARG A 179 10.43 8.27 -21.10
N LYS A 180 10.12 8.71 -19.87
CA LYS A 180 10.86 8.31 -18.65
C LYS A 180 10.69 6.83 -18.36
N VAL A 181 9.46 6.31 -18.32
CA VAL A 181 9.21 4.92 -17.93
C VAL A 181 9.68 3.91 -19.00
N THR A 182 9.57 4.26 -20.27
CA THR A 182 10.06 3.38 -21.36
C THR A 182 11.57 3.49 -21.57
N GLY A 183 12.20 4.58 -21.13
CA GLY A 183 13.65 4.76 -21.13
C GLY A 183 14.34 4.27 -19.88
N ALA A 184 13.60 3.98 -18.81
CA ALA A 184 14.19 3.40 -17.59
C ALA A 184 14.55 1.93 -17.83
N GLU A 185 15.83 1.62 -17.66
CA GLU A 185 16.35 0.30 -17.95
C GLU A 185 15.64 -0.79 -17.12
N ARG A 186 15.17 -1.85 -17.82
CA ARG A 186 14.54 -3.03 -17.20
C ARG A 186 13.30 -2.74 -16.34
N PHE A 187 12.73 -1.52 -16.40
CA PHE A 187 11.51 -1.20 -15.65
C PHE A 187 10.27 -1.84 -16.28
N LEU A 188 10.10 -1.65 -17.60
CA LEU A 188 8.95 -2.17 -18.35
C LEU A 188 9.42 -3.17 -19.40
N VAL A 189 8.73 -4.31 -19.47
CA VAL A 189 8.92 -5.32 -20.52
C VAL A 189 7.70 -5.30 -21.44
N PRO A 190 7.84 -4.99 -22.74
CA PRO A 190 6.72 -5.05 -23.68
C PRO A 190 6.25 -6.50 -23.85
N THR A 191 4.93 -6.71 -23.83
CA THR A 191 4.33 -8.04 -24.02
C THR A 191 4.20 -8.44 -25.50
N GLY A 192 4.37 -7.48 -26.42
CA GLY A 192 4.07 -7.64 -27.84
C GLY A 192 2.60 -7.42 -28.19
N ALA A 193 1.70 -7.38 -27.19
CA ALA A 193 0.28 -7.17 -27.38
C ALA A 193 -0.11 -5.68 -27.27
N SER A 194 -1.33 -5.36 -27.72
CA SER A 194 -1.93 -4.04 -27.61
C SER A 194 -3.39 -4.15 -27.18
N THR A 195 -3.92 -3.11 -26.57
CA THR A 195 -5.32 -3.04 -26.13
C THR A 195 -5.97 -1.72 -26.52
N ALA A 196 -7.29 -1.72 -26.72
CA ALA A 196 -8.11 -0.53 -26.91
C ALA A 196 -9.13 -0.34 -25.77
N ARG A 197 -8.92 -0.97 -24.60
CA ARG A 197 -9.88 -0.97 -23.47
C ARG A 197 -10.21 0.43 -22.92
N ASP A 198 -9.31 1.40 -23.11
CA ASP A 198 -9.56 2.80 -22.73
C ASP A 198 -10.23 3.64 -23.83
N GLY A 199 -10.60 3.00 -24.96
CA GLY A 199 -11.06 3.68 -26.17
C GLY A 199 -9.91 4.34 -26.97
N GLY A 200 -10.16 4.68 -28.21
CA GLY A 200 -9.19 5.37 -29.07
C GLY A 200 -8.14 4.45 -29.73
N ARG A 201 -6.95 4.99 -30.01
CA ARG A 201 -5.87 4.26 -30.69
C ARG A 201 -5.32 3.14 -29.79
N PRO A 202 -5.10 1.92 -30.33
CA PRO A 202 -4.53 0.81 -29.57
C PRO A 202 -3.22 1.20 -28.85
N ALA A 203 -3.15 0.91 -27.55
CA ALA A 203 -1.99 1.15 -26.69
C ALA A 203 -1.22 -0.16 -26.45
N LYS A 204 0.11 -0.09 -26.46
CA LYS A 204 0.98 -1.24 -26.15
C LYS A 204 0.82 -1.68 -24.70
N LEU A 205 0.83 -2.99 -24.48
CA LEU A 205 0.83 -3.60 -23.16
C LEU A 205 2.25 -3.89 -22.69
N PHE A 206 2.46 -3.69 -21.40
CA PHE A 206 3.72 -3.93 -20.70
C PHE A 206 3.47 -4.75 -19.44
N ARG A 207 4.51 -5.43 -18.99
CA ARG A 207 4.62 -6.03 -17.66
C ARG A 207 5.71 -5.31 -16.87
N ARG A 208 5.66 -5.42 -15.54
CA ARG A 208 6.78 -5.02 -14.69
C ARG A 208 8.03 -5.80 -15.07
N GLY A 209 9.13 -5.10 -15.30
CA GLY A 209 10.44 -5.69 -15.53
C GLY A 209 11.17 -6.03 -14.22
N PRO A 210 12.36 -6.64 -14.31
CA PRO A 210 13.14 -7.10 -13.17
C PRO A 210 14.02 -6.00 -12.52
N ALA A 211 13.79 -4.71 -12.85
CA ALA A 211 14.52 -3.63 -12.20
C ALA A 211 14.22 -3.58 -10.69
N ASP A 212 15.22 -3.34 -9.87
CA ASP A 212 15.07 -3.06 -8.43
C ASP A 212 15.03 -1.56 -8.17
N LEU A 213 15.76 -0.78 -8.96
CA LEU A 213 15.83 0.68 -8.89
C LEU A 213 15.56 1.30 -10.26
N LEU A 214 15.02 2.51 -10.24
CA LEU A 214 14.79 3.32 -11.45
C LEU A 214 15.96 4.28 -11.70
N HIS A 215 16.55 4.18 -12.88
CA HIS A 215 17.55 5.13 -13.37
C HIS A 215 17.14 5.65 -14.75
N PRO A 216 16.96 6.99 -14.93
CA PRO A 216 16.91 8.00 -13.87
C PRO A 216 15.64 7.87 -12.99
N PRO A 217 15.64 8.45 -11.77
CA PRO A 217 14.49 8.39 -10.89
C PRO A 217 13.28 9.17 -11.45
N MET A 218 12.09 8.76 -11.01
CA MET A 218 10.80 9.35 -11.38
C MET A 218 10.41 10.47 -10.41
N LEU A 219 11.24 11.49 -10.22
CA LEU A 219 11.02 12.50 -9.18
C LEU A 219 9.60 13.05 -9.17
N ARG A 220 8.98 13.04 -7.99
CA ARG A 220 7.68 13.65 -7.71
C ARG A 220 7.76 15.15 -7.96
N PRO A 221 6.83 15.75 -8.74
CA PRO A 221 6.75 17.20 -8.86
C PRO A 221 6.60 17.83 -7.47
N ARG A 222 7.44 18.79 -7.14
CA ARG A 222 7.25 19.58 -5.92
C ARG A 222 6.00 20.42 -6.14
N GLY A 223 5.03 20.34 -5.22
CA GLY A 223 3.93 21.29 -5.18
C GLY A 223 4.48 22.72 -5.03
N PRO A 224 3.65 23.76 -5.31
CA PRO A 224 4.04 25.11 -4.95
C PRO A 224 4.48 25.09 -3.48
N GLN A 225 5.67 25.64 -3.23
CA GLN A 225 6.15 25.83 -1.86
C GLN A 225 5.25 26.90 -1.24
N ASP A 226 4.43 26.50 -0.24
CA ASP A 226 3.77 27.46 0.66
C ASP A 226 4.82 28.17 1.52
#